data_a098ac8d1d08ff0dd7b449b74728cc60
#
_entry.id   a098ac8d1d08ff0dd7b449b74728cc60
#
_cell.length_a   1.000
_cell.length_b   1.000
_cell.length_c   1.000
_cell.angle_alpha   90.00
_cell.angle_beta   90.00
_cell.angle_gamma   90.00
#
_symmetry.space_group_name_H-M   'P 1'
#
loop_
_entity.id
_entity.type
_entity.pdbx_description
1 polymer ?
#
loop_
_entity_poly.entity_id
_entity_poly.type
_entity_poly.pdbx_seq_one_letter_code
_entity_poly.pdbx_strand_id
1 'polypeptide(L)'
;MILCMMASFKKHCAFGFWKASGIGMGMQDEAMGSFGKITAIKDLPAKKTLVLMVKEAVHRKDTGVKPAPRPRKAPQKLVVPPYFMAAVKRNKKAFATFEAFPYSKRKDYVQWVTEAKGEETRARRLQTSVEWLAEGKARNWKYERC
;
A
#
# COMPACT_ATOMS: atom_id res chain seq x y z
N MET A 1 16.82 12.66 14.80
CA MET A 1 15.81 11.58 14.79
C MET A 1 14.43 12.19 14.94
N ILE A 2 13.45 11.79 14.12
CA ILE A 2 12.09 12.37 14.10
C ILE A 2 11.24 11.69 15.18
N LEU A 3 10.59 12.47 16.05
CA LEU A 3 9.66 12.00 17.08
C LEU A 3 8.20 12.13 16.61
N CYS A 4 7.87 13.27 16.03
CA CYS A 4 6.55 13.56 15.45
C CYS A 4 6.72 14.34 14.16
N MET A 5 5.67 14.40 13.38
CA MET A 5 5.61 15.14 12.13
C MET A 5 4.28 15.87 12.00
N MET A 6 4.31 17.00 11.33
CA MET A 6 3.13 17.78 10.99
C MET A 6 3.17 18.10 9.49
N ALA A 7 2.04 17.97 8.83
CA ALA A 7 1.87 18.36 7.44
C ALA A 7 0.74 19.39 7.33
N SER A 8 0.98 20.45 6.58
CA SER A 8 0.00 21.50 6.30
C SER A 8 -0.58 21.30 4.91
N PHE A 9 -1.91 21.38 4.81
CA PHE A 9 -2.69 21.31 3.59
C PHE A 9 -3.54 22.59 3.45
N LYS A 10 -4.14 22.80 2.30
CA LYS A 10 -4.92 24.01 2.01
C LYS A 10 -6.05 24.30 2.99
N LYS A 11 -6.71 23.27 3.55
CA LYS A 11 -7.90 23.40 4.43
C LYS A 11 -7.77 22.68 5.77
N HIS A 12 -6.65 22.02 6.05
CA HIS A 12 -6.44 21.27 7.28
C HIS A 12 -4.95 21.04 7.50
N CYS A 13 -4.58 20.59 8.68
CA CYS A 13 -3.27 20.01 8.93
C CYS A 13 -3.42 18.58 9.44
N ALA A 14 -2.34 17.82 9.36
CA ALA A 14 -2.23 16.49 9.94
C ALA A 14 -1.06 16.48 10.93
N PHE A 15 -1.22 15.81 12.06
CA PHE A 15 -0.19 15.64 13.06
C PHE A 15 -0.09 14.17 13.46
N GLY A 16 1.10 13.67 13.57
CA GLY A 16 1.30 12.27 13.94
C GLY A 16 2.66 12.03 14.57
N PHE A 17 2.75 10.96 15.36
CA PHE A 17 4.00 10.50 15.93
C PHE A 17 4.72 9.53 14.98
N TRP A 18 6.02 9.65 14.87
CA TRP A 18 6.84 8.78 14.06
C TRP A 18 6.90 7.38 14.70
N LYS A 19 6.51 6.34 13.96
CA LYS A 19 6.42 4.95 14.46
C LYS A 19 5.48 4.77 15.65
N ALA A 20 4.39 5.48 15.68
CA ALA A 20 3.46 5.59 16.79
C ALA A 20 2.46 4.44 16.96
N SER A 21 2.72 3.23 16.43
CA SER A 21 1.84 2.11 16.71
C SER A 21 1.75 1.89 18.24
N GLY A 22 0.59 2.24 18.79
CA GLY A 22 0.27 2.12 20.21
C GLY A 22 0.35 3.41 21.03
N ILE A 23 0.71 4.57 20.47
CA ILE A 23 0.57 5.86 21.14
C ILE A 23 -0.77 6.44 20.71
N GLY A 24 -1.69 6.65 21.65
CA GLY A 24 -3.05 7.11 21.37
C GLY A 24 -3.99 5.95 20.99
N MET A 25 -4.12 4.97 21.87
CA MET A 25 -5.05 3.85 21.69
C MET A 25 -6.46 4.34 21.31
N GLY A 26 -6.94 3.93 20.14
CA GLY A 26 -8.27 4.25 19.61
C GLY A 26 -8.31 5.33 18.54
N MET A 27 -7.20 5.97 18.20
CA MET A 27 -7.15 6.91 17.08
C MET A 27 -6.80 6.18 15.77
N GLN A 28 -7.60 6.46 14.76
CA GLN A 28 -7.55 5.77 13.48
C GLN A 28 -6.14 5.91 12.86
N ASP A 29 -5.55 4.78 12.50
CA ASP A 29 -4.27 4.69 11.82
C ASP A 29 -4.47 5.04 10.32
N GLU A 30 -5.10 6.19 10.07
CA GLU A 30 -5.39 6.70 8.75
C GLU A 30 -4.20 7.47 8.18
N ALA A 31 -4.19 7.63 6.87
CA ALA A 31 -3.14 8.33 6.12
C ALA A 31 -2.93 9.80 6.54
N MET A 32 -3.82 10.36 7.38
CA MET A 32 -3.81 11.73 7.88
C MET A 32 -3.15 11.89 9.26
N GLY A 33 -2.28 10.98 9.67
CA GLY A 33 -1.59 11.02 10.97
C GLY A 33 -2.42 10.47 12.12
N SER A 34 -2.03 10.78 13.37
CA SER A 34 -2.63 10.18 14.57
C SER A 34 -3.99 10.77 14.94
N PHE A 35 -4.38 11.92 14.37
CA PHE A 35 -5.58 12.68 14.76
C PHE A 35 -6.50 13.00 13.57
N GLY A 36 -6.25 12.40 12.41
CA GLY A 36 -7.05 12.68 11.21
C GLY A 36 -6.83 14.11 10.67
N LYS A 37 -7.88 14.67 10.08
CA LYS A 37 -7.85 16.05 9.55
C LYS A 37 -8.10 17.04 10.68
N ILE A 38 -7.09 17.86 10.98
CA ILE A 38 -7.16 18.91 12.00
C ILE A 38 -7.50 20.23 11.30
N THR A 39 -8.67 20.76 11.56
CA THR A 39 -9.15 22.04 11.00
C THR A 39 -9.19 23.14 12.04
N ALA A 40 -9.28 22.78 13.33
CA ALA A 40 -9.28 23.68 14.45
C ALA A 40 -8.56 23.04 15.66
N ILE A 41 -8.19 23.87 16.64
CA ILE A 41 -7.49 23.40 17.86
C ILE A 41 -8.35 22.40 18.66
N LYS A 42 -9.65 22.50 18.59
CA LYS A 42 -10.59 21.57 19.25
C LYS A 42 -10.53 20.13 18.70
N ASP A 43 -10.00 19.95 17.50
CA ASP A 43 -9.83 18.62 16.88
C ASP A 43 -8.63 17.88 17.49
N LEU A 44 -7.80 18.57 18.27
CA LEU A 44 -6.71 17.99 19.02
C LEU A 44 -7.18 17.52 20.40
N PRO A 45 -6.56 16.46 20.97
CA PRO A 45 -6.84 16.07 22.34
C PRO A 45 -6.39 17.15 23.33
N ALA A 46 -6.93 17.09 24.53
CA ALA A 46 -6.58 18.04 25.62
C ALA A 46 -5.06 18.10 25.81
N LYS A 47 -4.53 19.28 26.14
CA LYS A 47 -3.09 19.53 26.32
C LYS A 47 -2.42 18.48 27.23
N LYS A 48 -3.08 18.09 28.32
CA LYS A 48 -2.57 17.06 29.23
C LYS A 48 -2.35 15.73 28.53
N THR A 49 -3.32 15.30 27.72
CA THR A 49 -3.25 14.06 26.94
C THR A 49 -2.14 14.13 25.91
N LEU A 50 -2.01 15.24 25.19
CA LEU A 50 -0.98 15.45 24.20
C LEU A 50 0.41 15.37 24.82
N VAL A 51 0.61 16.00 25.99
CA VAL A 51 1.88 15.94 26.73
C VAL A 51 2.21 14.50 27.17
N LEU A 52 1.22 13.73 27.63
CA LEU A 52 1.43 12.32 27.97
C LEU A 52 1.84 11.49 26.75
N MET A 53 1.21 11.71 25.60
CA MET A 53 1.57 11.03 24.33
C MET A 53 2.99 11.37 23.90
N VAL A 54 3.42 12.63 24.01
CA VAL A 54 4.79 13.05 23.72
C VAL A 54 5.78 12.37 24.66
N LYS A 55 5.50 12.35 25.97
CA LYS A 55 6.34 11.67 26.96
C LYS A 55 6.49 10.16 26.66
N GLU A 56 5.38 9.52 26.33
CA GLU A 56 5.37 8.10 25.95
C GLU A 56 6.17 7.85 24.67
N ALA A 57 6.05 8.74 23.67
CA ALA A 57 6.85 8.65 22.45
C ALA A 57 8.35 8.78 22.71
N VAL A 58 8.74 9.67 23.61
CA VAL A 58 10.14 9.83 24.04
C VAL A 58 10.61 8.57 24.78
N HIS A 59 9.84 8.11 25.76
CA HIS A 59 10.17 6.92 26.54
C HIS A 59 10.38 5.68 25.66
N ARG A 60 9.48 5.42 24.71
CA ARG A 60 9.61 4.30 23.76
C ARG A 60 10.83 4.41 22.86
N LYS A 61 11.18 5.64 22.50
CA LYS A 61 12.40 5.91 21.74
C LYS A 61 13.63 5.54 22.55
N ASP A 62 13.70 5.98 23.81
CA ASP A 62 14.87 5.83 24.67
C ASP A 62 15.04 4.36 25.13
N THR A 63 13.94 3.65 25.34
CA THR A 63 13.94 2.22 25.68
C THR A 63 14.10 1.29 24.48
N GLY A 64 14.13 1.82 23.26
CA GLY A 64 14.28 1.02 22.03
C GLY A 64 13.10 0.08 21.74
N VAL A 65 11.96 0.28 22.41
CA VAL A 65 10.74 -0.53 22.19
C VAL A 65 10.30 -0.40 20.74
N LYS A 66 10.41 -1.49 20.00
CA LYS A 66 9.92 -1.54 18.61
C LYS A 66 8.38 -1.58 18.62
N PRO A 67 7.73 -0.84 17.72
CA PRO A 67 6.29 -0.96 17.54
C PRO A 67 5.90 -2.41 17.27
N ALA A 68 4.77 -2.85 17.82
CA ALA A 68 4.23 -4.15 17.44
C ALA A 68 4.07 -4.24 15.91
N PRO A 69 4.47 -5.34 15.30
CA PRO A 69 4.29 -5.50 13.85
C PRO A 69 2.80 -5.36 13.53
N ARG A 70 2.48 -4.50 12.54
CA ARG A 70 1.09 -4.38 12.09
C ARG A 70 0.58 -5.75 11.68
N PRO A 71 -0.66 -6.12 12.05
CA PRO A 71 -1.23 -7.37 11.61
C PRO A 71 -1.19 -7.41 10.08
N ARG A 72 -0.51 -8.40 9.54
CA ARG A 72 -0.48 -8.60 8.09
C ARG A 72 -1.91 -8.87 7.66
N LYS A 73 -2.44 -8.06 6.74
CA LYS A 73 -3.74 -8.37 6.11
C LYS A 73 -3.65 -9.78 5.56
N ALA A 74 -4.70 -10.58 5.82
CA ALA A 74 -4.78 -11.93 5.28
C ALA A 74 -4.48 -11.90 3.76
N PRO A 75 -3.77 -12.90 3.23
CA PRO A 75 -3.45 -12.94 1.82
C PRO A 75 -4.75 -12.91 1.01
N GLN A 76 -4.95 -11.82 0.27
CA GLN A 76 -6.11 -11.67 -0.58
C GLN A 76 -5.99 -12.66 -1.75
N LYS A 77 -7.01 -13.49 -1.95
CA LYS A 77 -7.06 -14.39 -3.10
C LYS A 77 -7.21 -13.55 -4.37
N LEU A 78 -6.26 -13.66 -5.30
CA LEU A 78 -6.35 -12.97 -6.58
C LEU A 78 -7.44 -13.61 -7.43
N VAL A 79 -8.47 -12.84 -7.74
CA VAL A 79 -9.50 -13.26 -8.71
C VAL A 79 -8.98 -12.95 -10.11
N VAL A 80 -8.62 -14.00 -10.84
CA VAL A 80 -8.13 -13.88 -12.21
C VAL A 80 -9.28 -14.14 -13.18
N PRO A 81 -9.62 -13.20 -14.08
CA PRO A 81 -10.70 -13.41 -15.05
C PRO A 81 -10.43 -14.62 -15.95
N PRO A 82 -11.47 -15.41 -16.28
CA PRO A 82 -11.32 -16.61 -17.11
C PRO A 82 -10.67 -16.33 -18.47
N TYR A 83 -11.03 -15.24 -19.11
CA TYR A 83 -10.46 -14.84 -20.42
C TYR A 83 -8.95 -14.56 -20.34
N PHE A 84 -8.50 -13.93 -19.24
CA PHE A 84 -7.08 -13.67 -19.01
C PHE A 84 -6.31 -14.99 -18.85
N MET A 85 -6.82 -15.87 -17.98
CA MET A 85 -6.19 -17.17 -17.75
C MET A 85 -6.17 -18.03 -19.01
N ALA A 86 -7.25 -18.03 -19.81
CA ALA A 86 -7.30 -18.75 -21.09
C ALA A 86 -6.22 -18.25 -22.06
N ALA A 87 -6.01 -16.93 -22.17
CA ALA A 87 -4.99 -16.37 -23.04
C ALA A 87 -3.57 -16.73 -22.58
N VAL A 88 -3.29 -16.60 -21.27
CA VAL A 88 -1.97 -16.93 -20.71
C VAL A 88 -1.65 -18.42 -20.85
N LYS A 89 -2.62 -19.31 -20.63
CA LYS A 89 -2.45 -20.77 -20.79
C LYS A 89 -2.13 -21.23 -22.21
N ARG A 90 -2.49 -20.46 -23.24
CA ARG A 90 -2.11 -20.77 -24.63
C ARG A 90 -0.59 -20.70 -24.86
N ASN A 91 0.13 -19.93 -24.03
CA ASN A 91 1.58 -19.85 -24.09
C ASN A 91 2.19 -20.46 -22.83
N LYS A 92 2.83 -21.63 -22.97
CA LYS A 92 3.42 -22.38 -21.83
C LYS A 92 4.43 -21.56 -21.04
N LYS A 93 5.27 -20.75 -21.72
CA LYS A 93 6.28 -19.89 -21.05
C LYS A 93 5.58 -18.78 -20.24
N ALA A 94 4.60 -18.12 -20.83
CA ALA A 94 3.84 -17.07 -20.14
C ALA A 94 3.10 -17.62 -18.91
N PHE A 95 2.51 -18.79 -19.01
CA PHE A 95 1.83 -19.45 -17.91
C PHE A 95 2.79 -19.80 -16.78
N ALA A 96 3.94 -20.42 -17.08
CA ALA A 96 4.95 -20.76 -16.08
C ALA A 96 5.46 -19.51 -15.33
N THR A 97 5.74 -18.42 -16.06
CA THR A 97 6.14 -17.15 -15.47
C THR A 97 5.05 -16.55 -14.58
N PHE A 98 3.79 -16.56 -15.04
CA PHE A 98 2.67 -16.04 -14.28
C PHE A 98 2.47 -16.78 -12.96
N GLU A 99 2.57 -18.10 -12.95
CA GLU A 99 2.48 -18.91 -11.74
C GLU A 99 3.67 -18.70 -10.79
N ALA A 100 4.88 -18.53 -11.32
CA ALA A 100 6.08 -18.26 -10.53
C ALA A 100 6.10 -16.86 -9.91
N PHE A 101 5.33 -15.91 -10.44
CA PHE A 101 5.32 -14.54 -9.93
C PHE A 101 4.63 -14.43 -8.57
N PRO A 102 5.16 -13.56 -7.67
CA PRO A 102 4.50 -13.24 -6.41
C PRO A 102 3.14 -12.56 -6.67
N TYR A 103 2.28 -12.61 -5.66
CA TYR A 103 0.92 -12.05 -5.71
C TYR A 103 0.86 -10.63 -6.31
N SER A 104 1.78 -9.75 -5.90
CA SER A 104 1.82 -8.36 -6.39
C SER A 104 1.99 -8.28 -7.90
N LYS A 105 2.98 -8.97 -8.46
CA LYS A 105 3.25 -8.96 -9.91
C LYS A 105 2.08 -9.57 -10.71
N ARG A 106 1.47 -10.65 -10.20
CA ARG A 106 0.26 -11.23 -10.81
C ARG A 106 -0.92 -10.27 -10.79
N LYS A 107 -1.14 -9.60 -9.65
CA LYS A 107 -2.19 -8.59 -9.48
C LYS A 107 -2.03 -7.45 -10.47
N ASP A 108 -0.81 -6.92 -10.65
CA ASP A 108 -0.53 -5.80 -11.54
C ASP A 108 -0.94 -6.12 -13.00
N TYR A 109 -0.66 -7.33 -13.48
CA TYR A 109 -1.11 -7.77 -14.80
C TYR A 109 -2.62 -7.87 -14.92
N VAL A 110 -3.25 -8.56 -13.97
CA VAL A 110 -4.71 -8.74 -13.97
C VAL A 110 -5.41 -7.40 -13.90
N GLN A 111 -4.98 -6.52 -13.00
CA GLN A 111 -5.56 -5.20 -12.82
C GLN A 111 -5.41 -4.35 -14.09
N TRP A 112 -4.22 -4.32 -14.68
CA TRP A 112 -3.97 -3.55 -15.90
C TRP A 112 -4.87 -3.94 -17.07
N VAL A 113 -5.16 -5.23 -17.21
CA VAL A 113 -6.06 -5.73 -18.28
C VAL A 113 -7.52 -5.45 -17.93
N THR A 114 -7.93 -5.65 -16.67
CA THR A 114 -9.33 -5.44 -16.24
C THR A 114 -9.74 -3.99 -16.19
N GLU A 115 -8.82 -3.05 -15.92
CA GLU A 115 -9.08 -1.61 -15.92
C GLU A 115 -9.24 -1.00 -17.32
N ALA A 116 -9.04 -1.78 -18.38
CA ALA A 116 -9.26 -1.31 -19.73
C ALA A 116 -10.75 -1.06 -19.98
N LYS A 117 -11.12 0.18 -20.26
CA LYS A 117 -12.52 0.59 -20.51
C LYS A 117 -13.06 0.07 -21.85
N GLY A 118 -12.23 0.06 -22.90
CA GLY A 118 -12.60 -0.42 -24.23
C GLY A 118 -12.11 -1.85 -24.48
N GLU A 119 -12.88 -2.61 -25.27
CA GLU A 119 -12.54 -4.00 -25.61
C GLU A 119 -11.25 -4.11 -26.42
N GLU A 120 -11.06 -3.24 -27.39
CA GLU A 120 -9.84 -3.18 -28.19
C GLU A 120 -8.60 -2.95 -27.32
N THR A 121 -8.69 -2.00 -26.37
CA THR A 121 -7.61 -1.74 -25.42
C THR A 121 -7.36 -2.95 -24.51
N ARG A 122 -8.42 -3.63 -24.09
CA ARG A 122 -8.33 -4.85 -23.28
C ARG A 122 -7.62 -5.96 -24.04
N ALA A 123 -8.01 -6.19 -25.30
CA ALA A 123 -7.39 -7.19 -26.16
C ALA A 123 -5.89 -6.91 -26.37
N ARG A 124 -5.53 -5.66 -26.69
CA ARG A 124 -4.14 -5.24 -26.85
C ARG A 124 -3.34 -5.44 -25.57
N ARG A 125 -3.88 -5.03 -24.41
CA ARG A 125 -3.20 -5.22 -23.13
C ARG A 125 -3.03 -6.69 -22.76
N LEU A 126 -4.03 -7.52 -23.10
CA LEU A 126 -3.97 -8.96 -22.90
C LEU A 126 -2.87 -9.61 -23.72
N GLN A 127 -2.79 -9.28 -25.02
CA GLN A 127 -1.74 -9.76 -25.90
C GLN A 127 -0.35 -9.35 -25.40
N THR A 128 -0.16 -8.06 -25.09
CA THR A 128 1.10 -7.54 -24.53
C THR A 128 1.47 -8.24 -23.21
N SER A 129 0.46 -8.57 -22.38
CA SER A 129 0.69 -9.32 -21.13
C SER A 129 1.26 -10.70 -21.42
N VAL A 130 0.73 -11.41 -22.39
CA VAL A 130 1.23 -12.75 -22.78
C VAL A 130 2.65 -12.67 -23.31
N GLU A 131 2.96 -11.68 -24.15
CA GLU A 131 4.30 -11.44 -24.69
C GLU A 131 5.32 -11.18 -23.57
N TRP A 132 5.04 -10.21 -22.69
CA TRP A 132 5.95 -9.87 -21.59
C TRP A 132 6.11 -11.02 -20.58
N LEU A 133 5.04 -11.73 -20.28
CA LEU A 133 5.12 -12.92 -19.43
C LEU A 133 5.97 -14.03 -20.07
N ALA A 134 5.87 -14.23 -21.39
CA ALA A 134 6.70 -15.20 -22.10
C ALA A 134 8.20 -14.84 -22.06
N GLU A 135 8.50 -13.54 -21.97
CA GLU A 135 9.85 -13.00 -21.79
C GLU A 135 10.31 -12.94 -20.32
N GLY A 136 9.49 -13.37 -19.37
CA GLY A 136 9.80 -13.31 -17.94
C GLY A 136 9.72 -11.91 -17.30
N LYS A 137 9.17 -10.93 -18.01
CA LYS A 137 9.12 -9.53 -17.58
C LYS A 137 7.96 -9.27 -16.64
N ALA A 138 8.18 -8.42 -15.62
CA ALA A 138 7.11 -7.88 -14.80
C ALA A 138 6.34 -6.79 -15.57
N ARG A 139 5.07 -6.50 -15.21
CA ARG A 139 4.27 -5.46 -15.86
C ARG A 139 4.99 -4.10 -15.89
N ASN A 140 5.70 -3.76 -14.82
CA ASN A 140 6.42 -2.49 -14.63
C ASN A 140 7.93 -2.59 -14.92
N TRP A 141 8.38 -3.59 -15.69
CA TRP A 141 9.78 -3.88 -15.94
C TRP A 141 10.61 -2.67 -16.42
N LYS A 142 9.99 -1.73 -17.17
CA LYS A 142 10.66 -0.51 -17.65
C LYS A 142 11.06 0.45 -16.52
N TYR A 143 10.46 0.32 -15.34
CA TYR A 143 10.66 1.18 -14.16
C TYR A 143 11.34 0.44 -13.01
N GLU A 144 11.61 -0.86 -13.15
CA GLU A 144 12.42 -1.60 -12.19
C GLU A 144 13.85 -1.11 -12.35
N ARG A 145 14.39 -0.45 -11.32
CA ARG A 145 15.81 -0.09 -11.29
C ARG A 145 16.61 -1.38 -11.19
N CYS A 146 17.61 -1.53 -12.06
CA CYS A 146 18.63 -2.56 -11.95
C CYS A 146 19.45 -2.35 -10.67
#